data_17371d173f2d7408ed6468de4be14cfb
#
_entry.id   17371d173f2d7408ed6468de4be14cfb
#
_cell.length_a   1.000
_cell.length_b   1.000
_cell.length_c   1.000
_cell.angle_alpha   90.00
_cell.angle_beta   90.00
_cell.angle_gamma   90.00
#
_symmetry.space_group_name_H-M   'P 1'
#
loop_
_entity.id
_entity.type
_entity.pdbx_description
1 polymer ?
#
loop_
_entity_poly.entity_id
_entity_poly.type
_entity_poly.pdbx_seq_one_letter_code
_entity_poly.pdbx_strand_id
1 'polypeptide(L)'
;MRFYRPLGQISALTFDLDDTLYDNRPVIDRTMHESLAFVRSYHPSLSQFDAHELNQLRQTLLAAEPEIYHDVTVWRHRALELGMRNAGLSAEAAKAGADAAMEHFAHWRSRVDVPQETHDTLAKLAEKWPLVAITNGNARPELFGLSDYFRFVLRAGPDGRSKPFADMYHLAAERLNVPLGQILHVGDDLTTDVAGAIRCGMQACWIKPQGADLMHTADSRLLPHIEISRL
;
A
#
# COMPACT_ATOMS: atom_id res chain seq x y z
N MET A 1 -14.41 14.06 14.21
CA MET A 1 -14.98 14.01 12.86
C MET A 1 -15.26 15.44 12.40
N ARG A 2 -14.83 15.82 11.21
CA ARG A 2 -15.05 17.16 10.62
C ARG A 2 -15.52 16.97 9.16
N PHE A 3 -16.49 17.76 8.72
CA PHE A 3 -17.00 17.75 7.35
C PHE A 3 -16.51 18.98 6.61
N TYR A 4 -16.00 18.79 5.39
CA TYR A 4 -15.54 19.86 4.50
C TYR A 4 -16.41 19.99 3.25
N ARG A 5 -17.06 18.88 2.83
CA ARG A 5 -17.93 18.81 1.66
C ARG A 5 -19.18 17.99 2.01
N PRO A 6 -20.33 18.26 1.37
CA PRO A 6 -21.51 17.43 1.55
C PRO A 6 -21.23 15.98 1.14
N LEU A 7 -21.69 15.03 1.95
CA LEU A 7 -21.73 13.62 1.56
C LEU A 7 -22.97 13.35 0.75
N GLY A 8 -22.79 12.67 -0.38
CA GLY A 8 -23.87 12.04 -1.13
C GLY A 8 -24.24 10.66 -0.56
N GLN A 9 -25.06 9.95 -1.29
CA GLN A 9 -25.38 8.55 -0.98
C GLN A 9 -24.09 7.71 -0.97
N ILE A 10 -23.95 6.83 0.01
CA ILE A 10 -22.87 5.85 0.09
C ILE A 10 -23.46 4.46 -0.09
N SER A 11 -22.96 3.71 -1.08
CA SER A 11 -23.36 2.35 -1.40
C SER A 11 -22.22 1.34 -1.24
N ALA A 12 -20.97 1.79 -1.12
CA ALA A 12 -19.79 0.97 -0.85
C ALA A 12 -18.69 1.79 -0.18
N LEU A 13 -17.76 1.11 0.47
CA LEU A 13 -16.56 1.70 1.05
C LEU A 13 -15.30 1.04 0.47
N THR A 14 -14.28 1.86 0.20
CA THR A 14 -12.96 1.36 -0.12
C THR A 14 -11.95 1.89 0.88
N PHE A 15 -10.94 1.08 1.23
CA PHE A 15 -9.94 1.41 2.25
C PHE A 15 -8.54 1.27 1.69
N ASP A 16 -7.67 2.23 1.98
CA ASP A 16 -6.25 1.94 2.04
C ASP A 16 -5.94 1.02 3.23
N LEU A 17 -4.76 0.42 3.26
CA LEU A 17 -4.33 -0.50 4.33
C LEU A 17 -3.31 0.13 5.27
N ASP A 18 -2.13 0.46 4.74
CA ASP A 18 -0.97 0.95 5.49
C ASP A 18 -1.26 2.33 6.10
N ASP A 19 -0.99 2.52 7.39
CA ASP A 19 -1.24 3.75 8.14
C ASP A 19 -2.71 4.22 8.18
N THR A 20 -3.60 3.44 7.54
CA THR A 20 -5.06 3.62 7.53
C THR A 20 -5.75 2.65 8.50
N LEU A 21 -5.46 1.35 8.40
CA LEU A 21 -6.07 0.31 9.22
C LEU A 21 -5.18 -0.16 10.37
N TYR A 22 -3.90 0.09 10.29
CA TYR A 22 -2.87 -0.23 11.28
C TYR A 22 -1.66 0.68 11.11
N ASP A 23 -0.85 0.82 12.16
CA ASP A 23 0.44 1.52 12.09
C ASP A 23 1.45 0.67 11.30
N ASN A 24 1.78 1.13 10.09
CA ASN A 24 2.71 0.42 9.21
C ASN A 24 4.18 0.66 9.58
N ARG A 25 4.51 1.74 10.28
CA ARG A 25 5.90 2.14 10.51
C ARG A 25 6.72 1.06 11.23
N PRO A 26 6.28 0.49 12.36
CA PRO A 26 7.05 -0.58 13.02
C PRO A 26 7.13 -1.85 12.18
N VAL A 27 6.14 -2.12 11.33
CA VAL A 27 6.12 -3.28 10.44
C VAL A 27 7.18 -3.12 9.35
N ILE A 28 7.21 -1.97 8.68
CA ILE A 28 8.14 -1.75 7.57
C ILE A 28 9.59 -1.63 8.06
N ASP A 29 9.82 -0.98 9.20
CA ASP A 29 11.17 -0.84 9.79
C ASP A 29 11.74 -2.23 10.13
N ARG A 30 10.96 -3.09 10.80
CA ARG A 30 11.35 -4.48 11.10
C ARG A 30 11.55 -5.29 9.81
N THR A 31 10.64 -5.18 8.86
CA THR A 31 10.70 -5.90 7.59
C THR A 31 11.98 -5.54 6.81
N MET A 32 12.34 -4.27 6.76
CA MET A 32 13.56 -3.81 6.11
C MET A 32 14.81 -4.34 6.80
N HIS A 33 14.85 -4.28 8.13
CA HIS A 33 15.97 -4.81 8.92
C HIS A 33 16.19 -6.30 8.67
N GLU A 34 15.14 -7.11 8.80
CA GLU A 34 15.19 -8.57 8.63
C GLU A 34 15.49 -8.98 7.19
N SER A 35 14.88 -8.29 6.21
CA SER A 35 15.14 -8.55 4.79
C SER A 35 16.59 -8.29 4.41
N LEU A 36 17.19 -7.18 4.88
CA LEU A 36 18.60 -6.89 4.61
C LEU A 36 19.54 -7.87 5.35
N ALA A 37 19.20 -8.28 6.57
CA ALA A 37 19.95 -9.31 7.29
C ALA A 37 19.96 -10.64 6.52
N PHE A 38 18.81 -11.04 5.99
CA PHE A 38 18.69 -12.23 5.13
C PHE A 38 19.57 -12.13 3.88
N VAL A 39 19.49 -11.02 3.13
CA VAL A 39 20.30 -10.81 1.92
C VAL A 39 21.80 -10.91 2.22
N ARG A 40 22.26 -10.26 3.31
CA ARG A 40 23.68 -10.33 3.73
C ARG A 40 24.14 -11.75 4.09
N SER A 41 23.24 -12.57 4.61
CA SER A 41 23.55 -13.97 5.00
C SER A 41 23.46 -14.94 3.84
N TYR A 42 22.84 -14.56 2.73
CA TYR A 42 22.56 -15.46 1.59
C TYR A 42 23.84 -15.89 0.86
N HIS A 43 24.80 -14.97 0.69
CA HIS A 43 26.08 -15.27 0.04
C HIS A 43 27.20 -14.37 0.59
N PRO A 44 28.45 -14.86 0.76
CA PRO A 44 29.55 -14.05 1.30
C PRO A 44 29.78 -12.73 0.57
N SER A 45 29.62 -12.67 -0.76
CA SER A 45 29.77 -11.43 -1.54
C SER A 45 28.72 -10.37 -1.25
N LEU A 46 27.62 -10.74 -0.60
CA LEU A 46 26.53 -9.84 -0.20
C LEU A 46 26.66 -9.33 1.25
N SER A 47 27.75 -9.68 1.96
CA SER A 47 27.91 -9.36 3.38
C SER A 47 27.84 -7.87 3.71
N GLN A 48 28.10 -6.99 2.75
CA GLN A 48 28.03 -5.54 2.89
C GLN A 48 26.78 -4.91 2.24
N PHE A 49 25.89 -5.74 1.65
CA PHE A 49 24.68 -5.22 1.00
C PHE A 49 23.80 -4.46 1.99
N ASP A 50 23.42 -3.24 1.66
CA ASP A 50 22.68 -2.37 2.56
C ASP A 50 21.46 -1.67 1.90
N ALA A 51 20.75 -0.86 2.68
CA ALA A 51 19.58 -0.13 2.21
C ALA A 51 19.93 0.94 1.17
N HIS A 52 21.13 1.52 1.25
CA HIS A 52 21.59 2.53 0.29
C HIS A 52 21.81 1.88 -1.08
N GLU A 53 22.53 0.75 -1.12
CA GLU A 53 22.74 0.00 -2.36
C GLU A 53 21.42 -0.46 -2.98
N LEU A 54 20.51 -1.04 -2.18
CA LEU A 54 19.18 -1.42 -2.66
C LEU A 54 18.43 -0.22 -3.27
N ASN A 55 18.51 0.94 -2.64
CA ASN A 55 17.86 2.14 -3.17
C ASN A 55 18.50 2.62 -4.47
N GLN A 56 19.83 2.61 -4.59
CA GLN A 56 20.52 2.95 -5.84
C GLN A 56 20.10 2.02 -6.99
N LEU A 57 20.02 0.72 -6.74
CA LEU A 57 19.56 -0.25 -7.72
C LEU A 57 18.12 0.00 -8.15
N ARG A 58 17.24 0.34 -7.21
CA ARG A 58 15.86 0.73 -7.52
C ARG A 58 15.82 2.00 -8.39
N GLN A 59 16.62 3.02 -8.09
CA GLN A 59 16.68 4.24 -8.91
C GLN A 59 17.21 3.94 -10.32
N THR A 60 18.19 3.05 -10.46
CA THR A 60 18.70 2.61 -11.77
C THR A 60 17.60 1.95 -12.60
N LEU A 61 16.82 1.06 -11.98
CA LEU A 61 15.69 0.41 -12.66
C LEU A 61 14.58 1.41 -13.02
N LEU A 62 14.28 2.34 -12.13
CA LEU A 62 13.28 3.38 -12.37
C LEU A 62 13.66 4.29 -13.53
N ALA A 63 14.95 4.63 -13.67
CA ALA A 63 15.43 5.42 -14.79
C ALA A 63 15.31 4.69 -16.14
N ALA A 64 15.49 3.37 -16.14
CA ALA A 64 15.34 2.53 -17.33
C ALA A 64 13.87 2.19 -17.67
N GLU A 65 13.05 2.01 -16.65
CA GLU A 65 11.65 1.61 -16.75
C GLU A 65 10.80 2.45 -15.80
N PRO A 66 10.35 3.65 -16.20
CA PRO A 66 9.63 4.57 -15.32
C PRO A 66 8.34 4.00 -14.70
N GLU A 67 7.67 3.09 -15.39
CA GLU A 67 6.41 2.49 -14.91
C GLU A 67 6.61 1.40 -13.82
N ILE A 68 7.86 0.94 -13.60
CA ILE A 68 8.14 -0.13 -12.64
C ILE A 68 7.72 0.21 -11.20
N TYR A 69 7.68 1.50 -10.85
CA TYR A 69 7.30 1.93 -9.50
C TYR A 69 5.85 1.61 -9.14
N HIS A 70 5.01 1.35 -10.13
CA HIS A 70 3.63 0.94 -9.89
C HIS A 70 3.51 -0.45 -9.28
N ASP A 71 4.53 -1.33 -9.46
CA ASP A 71 4.60 -2.62 -8.80
C ASP A 71 5.81 -2.68 -7.87
N VAL A 72 5.60 -2.31 -6.62
CA VAL A 72 6.66 -2.29 -5.59
C VAL A 72 7.27 -3.66 -5.33
N THR A 73 6.54 -4.74 -5.61
CA THR A 73 7.01 -6.12 -5.46
C THR A 73 7.99 -6.49 -6.58
N VAL A 74 7.58 -6.27 -7.83
CA VAL A 74 8.46 -6.49 -9.00
C VAL A 74 9.67 -5.58 -8.93
N TRP A 75 9.50 -4.31 -8.58
CA TRP A 75 10.60 -3.36 -8.46
C TRP A 75 11.64 -3.78 -7.43
N ARG A 76 11.20 -4.24 -6.24
CA ARG A 76 12.10 -4.75 -5.20
C ARG A 76 12.79 -6.04 -5.63
N HIS A 77 12.05 -6.99 -6.19
CA HIS A 77 12.59 -8.26 -6.67
C HIS A 77 13.72 -8.04 -7.68
N ARG A 78 13.46 -7.23 -8.70
CA ARG A 78 14.45 -6.93 -9.76
C ARG A 78 15.67 -6.18 -9.23
N ALA A 79 15.49 -5.28 -8.25
CA ALA A 79 16.62 -4.62 -7.61
C ALA A 79 17.49 -5.58 -6.82
N LEU A 80 16.90 -6.53 -6.11
CA LEU A 80 17.64 -7.60 -5.40
C LEU A 80 18.38 -8.51 -6.37
N GLU A 81 17.72 -8.96 -7.43
CA GLU A 81 18.34 -9.79 -8.46
C GLU A 81 19.54 -9.07 -9.11
N LEU A 82 19.37 -7.80 -9.48
CA LEU A 82 20.45 -6.98 -10.04
C LEU A 82 21.61 -6.84 -9.06
N GLY A 83 21.35 -6.55 -7.79
CA GLY A 83 22.39 -6.45 -6.74
C GLY A 83 23.16 -7.77 -6.58
N MET A 84 22.49 -8.91 -6.57
CA MET A 84 23.12 -10.22 -6.49
C MET A 84 23.97 -10.54 -7.73
N ARG A 85 23.52 -10.14 -8.91
CA ARG A 85 24.32 -10.27 -10.15
C ARG A 85 25.58 -9.39 -10.11
N ASN A 86 25.44 -8.15 -9.64
CA ASN A 86 26.56 -7.23 -9.47
C ASN A 86 27.59 -7.76 -8.45
N ALA A 87 27.13 -8.49 -7.44
CA ALA A 87 27.97 -9.18 -6.47
C ALA A 87 28.64 -10.47 -7.00
N GLY A 88 28.43 -10.82 -8.29
CA GLY A 88 29.08 -11.93 -8.98
C GLY A 88 28.31 -13.26 -8.97
N LEU A 89 27.06 -13.31 -8.54
CA LEU A 89 26.25 -14.51 -8.64
C LEU A 89 25.83 -14.76 -10.11
N SER A 90 25.68 -16.04 -10.48
CA SER A 90 25.12 -16.40 -11.80
C SER A 90 23.68 -15.90 -11.91
N ALA A 91 23.16 -15.79 -13.13
CA ALA A 91 21.79 -15.35 -13.37
C ALA A 91 20.76 -16.22 -12.62
N GLU A 92 20.95 -17.54 -12.62
CA GLU A 92 20.09 -18.49 -11.93
C GLU A 92 20.17 -18.33 -10.41
N ALA A 93 21.39 -18.23 -9.85
CA ALA A 93 21.61 -18.05 -8.42
C ALA A 93 21.07 -16.69 -7.93
N ALA A 94 21.24 -15.63 -8.71
CA ALA A 94 20.73 -14.30 -8.38
C ALA A 94 19.19 -14.29 -8.37
N LYS A 95 18.56 -14.91 -9.38
CA LYS A 95 17.09 -15.03 -9.41
C LYS A 95 16.57 -15.84 -8.21
N ALA A 96 17.16 -17.01 -7.95
CA ALA A 96 16.77 -17.84 -6.79
C ALA A 96 16.95 -17.10 -5.46
N GLY A 97 18.04 -16.33 -5.33
CA GLY A 97 18.30 -15.50 -4.16
C GLY A 97 17.29 -14.37 -4.00
N ALA A 98 16.91 -13.70 -5.09
CA ALA A 98 15.88 -12.67 -5.07
C ALA A 98 14.51 -13.26 -4.72
N ASP A 99 14.14 -14.41 -5.28
CA ASP A 99 12.90 -15.12 -4.94
C ASP A 99 12.85 -15.43 -3.44
N ALA A 100 13.91 -16.02 -2.88
CA ALA A 100 14.02 -16.33 -1.44
C ALA A 100 13.98 -15.08 -0.56
N ALA A 101 14.64 -13.99 -0.97
CA ALA A 101 14.63 -12.73 -0.26
C ALA A 101 13.23 -12.09 -0.26
N MET A 102 12.46 -12.22 -1.34
CA MET A 102 11.08 -11.74 -1.41
C MET A 102 10.12 -12.58 -0.57
N GLU A 103 10.31 -13.88 -0.48
CA GLU A 103 9.53 -14.72 0.47
C GLU A 103 9.81 -14.32 1.92
N HIS A 104 11.08 -14.11 2.27
CA HIS A 104 11.47 -13.63 3.60
C HIS A 104 10.89 -12.25 3.90
N PHE A 105 10.94 -11.33 2.93
CA PHE A 105 10.31 -10.01 3.03
C PHE A 105 8.80 -10.15 3.26
N ALA A 106 8.10 -10.96 2.48
CA ALA A 106 6.64 -11.15 2.60
C ALA A 106 6.25 -11.73 3.97
N HIS A 107 7.06 -12.63 4.53
CA HIS A 107 6.85 -13.17 5.88
C HIS A 107 6.85 -12.07 6.94
N TRP A 108 7.86 -11.19 6.95
CA TRP A 108 7.95 -10.10 7.91
C TRP A 108 6.92 -8.98 7.64
N ARG A 109 6.68 -8.69 6.36
CA ARG A 109 5.71 -7.69 5.93
C ARG A 109 4.28 -8.00 6.33
N SER A 110 4.00 -9.27 6.58
CA SER A 110 2.67 -9.76 6.97
C SER A 110 2.51 -9.91 8.49
N ARG A 111 3.52 -9.56 9.29
CA ARG A 111 3.44 -9.53 10.75
C ARG A 111 2.93 -8.19 11.24
N VAL A 112 1.67 -7.96 10.92
CA VAL A 112 0.94 -6.73 11.25
C VAL A 112 0.16 -6.95 12.54
N ASP A 113 0.23 -5.99 13.45
CA ASP A 113 -0.63 -5.90 14.62
C ASP A 113 -1.79 -4.96 14.32
N VAL A 114 -2.96 -5.53 14.09
CA VAL A 114 -4.17 -4.76 13.77
C VAL A 114 -4.90 -4.44 15.07
N PRO A 115 -5.18 -3.16 15.36
CA PRO A 115 -5.94 -2.78 16.55
C PRO A 115 -7.33 -3.45 16.60
N GLN A 116 -7.77 -3.89 17.77
CA GLN A 116 -9.10 -4.48 17.92
C GLN A 116 -10.21 -3.51 17.50
N GLU A 117 -10.04 -2.23 17.74
CA GLU A 117 -10.97 -1.18 17.29
C GLU A 117 -11.16 -1.16 15.77
N THR A 118 -10.10 -1.46 15.00
CA THR A 118 -10.17 -1.59 13.53
C THR A 118 -11.04 -2.80 13.15
N HIS A 119 -10.82 -3.95 13.78
CA HIS A 119 -11.64 -5.15 13.56
C HIS A 119 -13.11 -4.89 13.87
N ASP A 120 -13.40 -4.30 15.01
CA ASP A 120 -14.78 -3.99 15.46
C ASP A 120 -15.47 -3.01 14.52
N THR A 121 -14.73 -2.04 14.00
CA THR A 121 -15.25 -1.03 13.07
C THR A 121 -15.53 -1.64 11.71
N LEU A 122 -14.56 -2.39 11.14
CA LEU A 122 -14.74 -3.06 9.84
C LEU A 122 -15.91 -4.07 9.88
N ALA A 123 -16.05 -4.84 10.96
CA ALA A 123 -17.17 -5.76 11.13
C ALA A 123 -18.52 -5.04 11.05
N LYS A 124 -18.70 -3.93 11.79
CA LYS A 124 -19.92 -3.12 11.77
C LYS A 124 -20.19 -2.45 10.42
N LEU A 125 -19.14 -2.03 9.71
CA LEU A 125 -19.28 -1.43 8.39
C LEU A 125 -19.65 -2.49 7.34
N ALA A 126 -19.08 -3.70 7.43
CA ALA A 126 -19.35 -4.81 6.52
C ALA A 126 -20.81 -5.32 6.61
N GLU A 127 -21.49 -5.10 7.74
CA GLU A 127 -22.93 -5.40 7.88
C GLU A 127 -23.80 -4.50 6.97
N LYS A 128 -23.31 -3.31 6.63
CA LYS A 128 -24.10 -2.28 5.92
C LYS A 128 -23.66 -2.05 4.48
N TRP A 129 -22.36 -2.21 4.21
CA TRP A 129 -21.77 -1.90 2.90
C TRP A 129 -20.78 -2.98 2.47
N PRO A 130 -20.66 -3.26 1.18
CA PRO A 130 -19.52 -4.00 0.67
C PRO A 130 -18.23 -3.18 0.89
N LEU A 131 -17.21 -3.83 1.45
CA LEU A 131 -15.90 -3.22 1.67
C LEU A 131 -14.88 -3.79 0.68
N VAL A 132 -13.96 -2.96 0.21
CA VAL A 132 -12.85 -3.31 -0.68
C VAL A 132 -11.57 -2.67 -0.16
N ALA A 133 -10.44 -3.37 -0.23
CA ALA A 133 -9.14 -2.77 0.03
C ALA A 133 -8.48 -2.32 -1.29
N ILE A 134 -7.83 -1.15 -1.30
CA ILE A 134 -7.06 -0.61 -2.43
C ILE A 134 -5.71 -0.11 -1.91
N THR A 135 -4.63 -0.83 -2.18
CA THR A 135 -3.31 -0.51 -1.63
C THR A 135 -2.24 -0.32 -2.70
N ASN A 136 -1.35 0.64 -2.46
CA ASN A 136 -0.10 0.78 -3.22
C ASN A 136 1.00 -0.15 -2.69
N GLY A 137 0.79 -0.74 -1.51
CA GLY A 137 1.70 -1.65 -0.86
C GLY A 137 1.51 -3.11 -1.27
N ASN A 138 2.32 -3.96 -0.67
CA ASN A 138 2.31 -5.40 -0.90
C ASN A 138 1.95 -6.23 0.35
N ALA A 139 1.27 -5.62 1.31
CA ALA A 139 0.72 -6.32 2.46
C ALA A 139 -0.31 -7.37 2.02
N ARG A 140 -0.36 -8.47 2.76
CA ARG A 140 -1.28 -9.59 2.50
C ARG A 140 -2.29 -9.67 3.64
N PRO A 141 -3.45 -8.98 3.54
CA PRO A 141 -4.44 -8.92 4.62
C PRO A 141 -4.98 -10.30 5.02
N GLU A 142 -4.87 -11.29 4.16
CA GLU A 142 -5.17 -12.70 4.46
C GLU A 142 -4.28 -13.31 5.55
N LEU A 143 -3.09 -12.75 5.79
CA LEU A 143 -2.13 -13.27 6.77
C LEU A 143 -2.23 -12.59 8.14
N PHE A 144 -3.03 -11.53 8.27
CA PHE A 144 -3.23 -10.81 9.52
C PHE A 144 -4.71 -10.47 9.82
N GLY A 145 -5.61 -11.29 9.29
CA GLY A 145 -7.02 -11.35 9.72
C GLY A 145 -7.92 -10.22 9.20
N LEU A 146 -7.52 -9.51 8.14
CA LEU A 146 -8.35 -8.45 7.55
C LEU A 146 -9.10 -8.86 6.28
N SER A 147 -8.68 -9.96 5.62
CA SER A 147 -9.28 -10.36 4.33
C SER A 147 -10.78 -10.59 4.39
N ASP A 148 -11.27 -11.13 5.50
CA ASP A 148 -12.67 -11.57 5.63
C ASP A 148 -13.68 -10.40 5.65
N TYR A 149 -13.20 -9.19 5.92
CA TYR A 149 -14.03 -7.99 5.84
C TYR A 149 -14.20 -7.47 4.40
N PHE A 150 -13.28 -7.81 3.51
CA PHE A 150 -13.25 -7.27 2.15
C PHE A 150 -13.81 -8.24 1.12
N ARG A 151 -14.63 -7.75 0.20
CA ARG A 151 -15.08 -8.52 -0.96
C ARG A 151 -13.92 -8.94 -1.85
N PHE A 152 -12.93 -8.07 -1.98
CA PHE A 152 -11.66 -8.30 -2.68
C PHE A 152 -10.65 -7.22 -2.29
N VAL A 153 -9.41 -7.46 -2.66
CA VAL A 153 -8.27 -6.55 -2.45
C VAL A 153 -7.67 -6.21 -3.81
N LEU A 154 -7.48 -4.92 -4.08
CA LEU A 154 -6.77 -4.42 -5.27
C LEU A 154 -5.39 -3.94 -4.86
N ARG A 155 -4.37 -4.37 -5.61
CA ARG A 155 -2.97 -4.03 -5.38
C ARG A 155 -2.38 -3.34 -6.60
N ALA A 156 -1.62 -2.30 -6.38
CA ALA A 156 -0.83 -1.67 -7.42
C ALA A 156 0.13 -2.67 -8.08
N GLY A 157 0.28 -2.56 -9.39
CA GLY A 157 0.95 -3.52 -10.24
C GLY A 157 -0.04 -4.51 -10.85
N PRO A 158 -0.44 -5.57 -10.14
CA PRO A 158 -1.35 -6.59 -10.68
C PRO A 158 -2.73 -6.08 -11.11
N ASP A 159 -3.31 -5.13 -10.34
CA ASP A 159 -4.67 -4.63 -10.57
C ASP A 159 -4.71 -3.23 -11.20
N GLY A 160 -3.57 -2.70 -11.58
CA GLY A 160 -3.45 -1.39 -12.22
C GLY A 160 -2.34 -0.52 -11.63
N ARG A 161 -2.22 0.71 -12.12
CA ARG A 161 -1.23 1.66 -11.60
C ARG A 161 -1.56 2.07 -10.16
N SER A 162 -0.51 2.40 -9.42
CA SER A 162 -0.64 2.86 -8.03
C SER A 162 -1.50 4.13 -7.92
N LYS A 163 -2.23 4.27 -6.82
CA LYS A 163 -2.88 5.54 -6.45
C LYS A 163 -1.83 6.68 -6.49
N PRO A 164 -2.12 7.87 -6.99
CA PRO A 164 -3.44 8.44 -7.30
C PRO A 164 -3.97 8.16 -8.71
N PHE A 165 -3.38 7.25 -9.48
CA PHE A 165 -3.94 6.87 -10.79
C PHE A 165 -5.32 6.24 -10.63
N ALA A 166 -6.14 6.38 -11.66
CA ALA A 166 -7.57 6.04 -11.61
C ALA A 166 -7.86 4.54 -11.67
N ASP A 167 -6.88 3.73 -12.09
CA ASP A 167 -7.07 2.34 -12.50
C ASP A 167 -7.79 1.50 -11.44
N MET A 168 -7.23 1.42 -10.23
CA MET A 168 -7.81 0.61 -9.15
C MET A 168 -9.14 1.19 -8.62
N TYR A 169 -9.33 2.50 -8.65
CA TYR A 169 -10.61 3.12 -8.26
C TYR A 169 -11.73 2.75 -9.21
N HIS A 170 -11.47 2.82 -10.53
CA HIS A 170 -12.43 2.40 -11.55
C HIS A 170 -12.70 0.90 -11.48
N LEU A 171 -11.65 0.08 -11.31
CA LEU A 171 -11.79 -1.37 -11.18
C LEU A 171 -12.63 -1.76 -9.95
N ALA A 172 -12.47 -1.04 -8.82
CA ALA A 172 -13.29 -1.26 -7.64
C ALA A 172 -14.77 -0.96 -7.92
N ALA A 173 -15.06 0.18 -8.56
CA ALA A 173 -16.43 0.58 -8.93
C ALA A 173 -17.08 -0.43 -9.90
N GLU A 174 -16.33 -0.88 -10.90
CA GLU A 174 -16.76 -1.88 -11.87
C GLU A 174 -17.10 -3.22 -11.22
N ARG A 175 -16.15 -3.78 -10.41
CA ARG A 175 -16.36 -5.08 -9.74
C ARG A 175 -17.49 -5.03 -8.70
N LEU A 176 -17.70 -3.89 -8.06
CA LEU A 176 -18.80 -3.68 -7.12
C LEU A 176 -20.15 -3.42 -7.83
N ASN A 177 -20.11 -3.05 -9.10
CA ASN A 177 -21.26 -2.51 -9.85
C ASN A 177 -21.92 -1.33 -9.12
N VAL A 178 -21.10 -0.40 -8.61
CA VAL A 178 -21.53 0.80 -7.87
C VAL A 178 -20.94 2.03 -8.56
N PRO A 179 -21.73 3.09 -8.81
CA PRO A 179 -21.21 4.34 -9.37
C PRO A 179 -20.13 4.96 -8.47
N LEU A 180 -19.06 5.50 -9.07
CA LEU A 180 -17.94 6.13 -8.34
C LEU A 180 -18.42 7.14 -7.28
N GLY A 181 -19.38 8.01 -7.62
CA GLY A 181 -19.91 9.01 -6.70
C GLY A 181 -20.65 8.45 -5.47
N GLN A 182 -20.93 7.15 -5.45
CA GLN A 182 -21.54 6.45 -4.30
C GLN A 182 -20.53 5.59 -3.53
N ILE A 183 -19.25 5.69 -3.82
CA ILE A 183 -18.19 5.02 -3.10
C ILE A 183 -17.44 6.05 -2.24
N LEU A 184 -17.25 5.75 -0.98
CA LEU A 184 -16.40 6.52 -0.07
C LEU A 184 -15.06 5.80 0.09
N HIS A 185 -13.98 6.42 -0.38
CA HIS A 185 -12.62 5.95 -0.14
C HIS A 185 -12.09 6.50 1.17
N VAL A 186 -11.50 5.64 1.98
CA VAL A 186 -10.94 5.96 3.30
C VAL A 186 -9.43 5.71 3.26
N GLY A 187 -8.63 6.71 3.57
CA GLY A 187 -7.17 6.61 3.58
C GLY A 187 -6.51 7.76 4.33
N ASP A 188 -5.20 7.64 4.58
CA ASP A 188 -4.41 8.60 5.36
C ASP A 188 -3.65 9.61 4.50
N ASP A 189 -3.38 9.29 3.24
CA ASP A 189 -2.58 10.14 2.35
C ASP A 189 -3.45 11.08 1.52
N LEU A 190 -3.15 12.39 1.62
CA LEU A 190 -3.92 13.44 0.94
C LEU A 190 -3.77 13.40 -0.59
N THR A 191 -2.65 12.90 -1.10
CA THR A 191 -2.36 12.86 -2.54
C THR A 191 -2.88 11.59 -3.18
N THR A 192 -2.51 10.45 -2.62
CA THR A 192 -2.88 9.15 -3.19
C THR A 192 -4.32 8.79 -2.91
N ASP A 193 -4.80 8.95 -1.67
CA ASP A 193 -6.14 8.53 -1.28
C ASP A 193 -7.18 9.62 -1.50
N VAL A 194 -6.98 10.80 -0.89
CA VAL A 194 -7.99 11.85 -0.94
C VAL A 194 -8.09 12.45 -2.33
N ALA A 195 -6.98 12.99 -2.86
CA ALA A 195 -7.01 13.63 -4.18
C ALA A 195 -7.21 12.60 -5.30
N GLY A 196 -6.65 11.39 -5.18
CA GLY A 196 -6.86 10.30 -6.12
C GLY A 196 -8.33 9.93 -6.25
N ALA A 197 -8.99 9.64 -5.13
CA ALA A 197 -10.42 9.29 -5.10
C ALA A 197 -11.31 10.43 -5.65
N ILE A 198 -11.07 11.67 -5.21
CA ILE A 198 -11.89 12.81 -5.67
C ILE A 198 -11.74 13.06 -7.15
N ARG A 199 -10.52 12.96 -7.72
CA ARG A 199 -10.30 13.11 -9.17
C ARG A 199 -11.02 12.05 -10.00
N CYS A 200 -11.24 10.87 -9.43
CA CYS A 200 -12.02 9.80 -10.05
C CYS A 200 -13.53 10.00 -9.89
N GLY A 201 -13.99 10.99 -9.13
CA GLY A 201 -15.41 11.22 -8.84
C GLY A 201 -15.94 10.45 -7.64
N MET A 202 -15.07 9.83 -6.84
CA MET A 202 -15.43 9.22 -5.56
C MET A 202 -15.56 10.26 -4.45
N GLN A 203 -16.19 9.87 -3.35
CA GLN A 203 -16.12 10.59 -2.10
C GLN A 203 -14.86 10.15 -1.32
N ALA A 204 -14.30 11.02 -0.48
CA ALA A 204 -13.08 10.73 0.28
C ALA A 204 -13.26 11.04 1.77
N CYS A 205 -12.82 10.11 2.59
CA CYS A 205 -12.62 10.26 4.03
C CYS A 205 -11.12 10.22 4.33
N TRP A 206 -10.62 11.29 4.91
CA TRP A 206 -9.23 11.34 5.36
C TRP A 206 -9.12 10.88 6.82
N ILE A 207 -8.34 9.83 7.05
CA ILE A 207 -7.89 9.48 8.40
C ILE A 207 -6.66 10.32 8.68
N LYS A 208 -6.84 11.30 9.55
CA LYS A 208 -5.80 12.26 9.86
C LYS A 208 -4.67 11.64 10.66
N PRO A 209 -3.43 11.54 10.13
CA PRO A 209 -2.27 11.14 10.91
C PRO A 209 -2.04 12.07 12.12
N GLN A 210 -1.48 11.53 13.19
CA GLN A 210 -1.21 12.31 14.39
C GLN A 210 -0.29 13.50 14.07
N GLY A 211 -0.70 14.70 14.47
CA GLY A 211 0.05 15.94 14.22
C GLY A 211 -0.12 16.55 12.83
N ALA A 212 -0.82 15.90 11.90
CA ALA A 212 -1.10 16.50 10.60
C ALA A 212 -2.16 17.61 10.72
N ASP A 213 -2.07 18.60 9.83
CA ASP A 213 -3.07 19.67 9.70
C ASP A 213 -3.26 20.01 8.22
N LEU A 214 -4.49 19.89 7.74
CA LEU A 214 -4.88 20.23 6.36
C LEU A 214 -4.45 21.63 5.92
N MET A 215 -4.48 22.58 6.84
CA MET A 215 -4.14 23.98 6.55
C MET A 215 -2.63 24.22 6.37
N HIS A 216 -1.80 23.26 6.80
CA HIS A 216 -0.34 23.36 6.76
C HIS A 216 0.31 22.30 5.86
N THR A 217 -0.48 21.47 5.18
CA THR A 217 0.05 20.47 4.24
C THR A 217 0.05 21.01 2.82
N ALA A 218 1.20 20.89 2.12
CA ALA A 218 1.37 21.33 0.73
C ALA A 218 0.43 20.61 -0.25
N ASP A 219 -0.07 19.44 0.12
CA ASP A 219 -0.88 18.55 -0.72
C ASP A 219 -2.39 18.74 -0.55
N SER A 220 -2.83 19.71 0.25
CA SER A 220 -4.26 19.98 0.52
C SER A 220 -5.04 20.66 -0.62
N ARG A 221 -4.65 20.38 -1.86
CA ARG A 221 -5.30 20.97 -3.06
C ARG A 221 -6.75 20.51 -3.25
N LEU A 222 -7.13 19.38 -2.68
CA LEU A 222 -8.48 18.83 -2.71
C LEU A 222 -8.90 18.44 -1.31
N LEU A 223 -9.92 19.14 -0.77
CA LEU A 223 -10.45 18.84 0.55
C LEU A 223 -11.19 17.50 0.55
N PRO A 224 -11.00 16.64 1.56
CA PRO A 224 -11.82 15.45 1.73
C PRO A 224 -13.29 15.82 1.98
N HIS A 225 -14.20 14.89 1.88
CA HIS A 225 -15.59 15.08 2.33
C HIS A 225 -15.62 15.05 3.87
N ILE A 226 -14.90 14.09 4.46
CA ILE A 226 -14.83 13.88 5.91
C ILE A 226 -13.37 13.79 6.35
N GLU A 227 -13.08 14.30 7.53
CA GLU A 227 -11.85 14.03 8.31
C GLU A 227 -12.22 13.30 9.59
N ILE A 228 -11.51 12.23 9.89
CA ILE A 228 -11.57 11.50 11.16
C ILE A 228 -10.17 11.35 11.72
N SER A 229 -10.04 11.13 13.03
CA SER A 229 -8.74 10.95 13.70
C SER A 229 -8.39 9.47 13.92
N ARG A 230 -9.35 8.59 13.76
CA ARG A 230 -9.24 7.12 13.87
C ARG A 230 -10.50 6.47 13.30
N LEU A 231 -10.41 5.18 12.99
CA LEU A 231 -11.54 4.33 12.65
C LEU A 231 -12.46 4.10 13.85
#